data_f1d8ba39e0bef6cdae744b3736605fbd
#
_entry.id   f1d8ba39e0bef6cdae744b3736605fbd
#
_cell.length_a   1.000
_cell.length_b   1.000
_cell.length_c   1.000
_cell.angle_alpha   90.00
_cell.angle_beta   90.00
_cell.angle_gamma   90.00
#
_symmetry.space_group_name_H-M   'P 1'
#
loop_
_entity.id
_entity.type
_entity.pdbx_description
1 polymer ?
#
loop_
_entity_poly.entity_id
_entity_poly.type
_entity_poly.pdbx_seq_one_letter_code
_entity_poly.pdbx_strand_id
1 'polypeptide(L)'
;FPPIRVFGAVGFIANMWCVDCAIVDANGFSMSLGASDFKFQYTHYQFLVSGLLSIVLFLYCLTLPQCKIEAKESKSLAETLGLNAFKLFKNRQMATFFIFSAMLGMSLQVTNSFATPFLTSFKVDFADSFCANNATMLVSISQVAEALCILLIPFFLKRFGIKVVMMMA
;
A
#
# COMPACT_ATOMS: atom_id res chain seq x y z
N PHE A 1 -4.48 5.71 15.98
CA PHE A 1 -4.47 6.35 14.67
C PHE A 1 -5.02 5.48 13.51
N PRO A 2 -5.76 4.35 13.73
CA PRO A 2 -6.29 3.52 12.65
C PRO A 2 -7.12 4.29 11.61
N PRO A 3 -8.01 5.25 11.98
CA PRO A 3 -8.83 5.97 11.01
C PRO A 3 -8.02 6.76 9.97
N ILE A 4 -6.89 7.35 10.38
CA ILE A 4 -6.03 8.13 9.48
C ILE A 4 -5.41 7.21 8.41
N ARG A 5 -5.01 6.00 8.79
CA ARG A 5 -4.46 5.01 7.86
C ARG A 5 -5.49 4.57 6.81
N VAL A 6 -6.76 4.49 7.17
CA VAL A 6 -7.84 4.13 6.25
C VAL A 6 -8.01 5.17 5.14
N PHE A 7 -7.87 6.46 5.43
CA PHE A 7 -7.89 7.49 4.38
C PHE A 7 -6.78 7.30 3.35
N GLY A 8 -5.59 6.88 3.80
CA GLY A 8 -4.49 6.51 2.88
C GLY A 8 -4.85 5.31 2.00
N ALA A 9 -5.47 4.27 2.56
CA ALA A 9 -5.92 3.12 1.80
C ALA A 9 -7.01 3.48 0.78
N VAL A 10 -7.98 4.31 1.16
CA VAL A 10 -9.03 4.81 0.23
C VAL A 10 -8.42 5.60 -0.92
N GLY A 11 -7.47 6.50 -0.64
CA GLY A 11 -6.74 7.24 -1.68
C GLY A 11 -5.99 6.31 -2.63
N PHE A 12 -5.36 5.27 -2.11
CA PHE A 12 -4.66 4.28 -2.90
C PHE A 12 -5.60 3.49 -3.82
N ILE A 13 -6.74 3.02 -3.30
CA ILE A 13 -7.78 2.32 -4.08
C ILE A 13 -8.33 3.22 -5.18
N ALA A 14 -8.67 4.46 -4.86
CA ALA A 14 -9.15 5.43 -5.84
C ALA A 14 -8.14 5.66 -6.96
N ASN A 15 -6.86 5.80 -6.62
CA ASN A 15 -5.80 5.95 -7.60
C ASN A 15 -5.65 4.69 -8.48
N MET A 16 -5.72 3.49 -7.92
CA MET A 16 -5.69 2.24 -8.70
C MET A 16 -6.82 2.19 -9.73
N TRP A 17 -8.03 2.55 -9.33
CA TRP A 17 -9.19 2.56 -10.22
C TRP A 17 -9.06 3.63 -11.30
N CYS A 18 -8.64 4.83 -10.96
CA CYS A 18 -8.40 5.89 -11.94
C CYS A 18 -7.38 5.47 -13.00
N VAL A 19 -6.28 4.84 -12.59
CA VAL A 19 -5.20 4.40 -13.49
C VAL A 19 -5.65 3.22 -14.37
N ASP A 20 -6.43 2.29 -13.84
CA ASP A 20 -6.91 1.12 -14.59
C ASP A 20 -8.01 1.49 -15.61
N CYS A 21 -8.87 2.45 -15.27
CA CYS A 21 -9.94 2.92 -16.16
C CYS A 21 -9.48 3.99 -17.18
N ALA A 22 -8.33 4.61 -16.95
CA ALA A 22 -7.82 5.66 -17.81
C ALA A 22 -7.25 5.10 -19.12
N ILE A 23 -7.69 5.62 -20.23
CA ILE A 23 -7.19 5.34 -21.58
C ILE A 23 -6.65 6.63 -22.14
N VAL A 24 -5.43 6.59 -22.69
CA VAL A 24 -4.80 7.71 -23.37
C VAL A 24 -4.64 7.33 -24.83
N ASP A 25 -5.48 7.87 -25.69
CA ASP A 25 -5.45 7.68 -27.13
C ASP A 25 -5.01 8.97 -27.83
N ALA A 26 -4.66 8.88 -29.11
CA ALA A 26 -4.27 10.01 -29.94
C ALA A 26 -5.34 11.13 -30.00
N ASN A 27 -6.60 10.80 -29.74
CA ASN A 27 -7.75 11.74 -29.72
C ASN A 27 -8.03 12.34 -28.33
N GLY A 28 -7.28 11.98 -27.28
CA GLY A 28 -7.44 12.54 -25.95
C GLY A 28 -7.55 11.49 -24.83
N PHE A 29 -8.00 11.97 -23.68
CA PHE A 29 -8.19 11.18 -22.47
C PHE A 29 -9.64 10.67 -22.43
N SER A 30 -9.81 9.35 -22.26
CA SER A 30 -11.12 8.72 -22.09
C SER A 30 -11.08 7.73 -20.92
N MET A 31 -12.25 7.44 -20.35
CA MET A 31 -12.40 6.44 -19.30
C MET A 31 -13.21 5.26 -19.84
N SER A 32 -12.66 4.05 -19.78
CA SER A 32 -13.35 2.83 -20.18
C SER A 32 -12.93 1.65 -19.33
N LEU A 33 -13.86 0.75 -19.05
CA LEU A 33 -13.68 -0.51 -18.30
C LEU A 33 -13.47 -1.70 -19.26
N GLY A 34 -12.84 -1.51 -20.40
CA GLY A 34 -12.66 -2.53 -21.41
C GLY A 34 -11.21 -2.98 -21.59
N ALA A 35 -11.05 -4.06 -22.35
CA ALA A 35 -9.73 -4.44 -22.86
C ALA A 35 -9.28 -3.40 -23.87
N SER A 36 -8.22 -2.67 -23.59
CA SER A 36 -7.54 -1.81 -24.55
C SER A 36 -6.04 -1.88 -24.34
N ASP A 37 -5.31 -1.87 -25.45
CA ASP A 37 -3.85 -1.82 -25.43
C ASP A 37 -3.32 -0.42 -25.05
N PHE A 38 -4.20 0.59 -25.04
CA PHE A 38 -3.88 1.98 -24.75
C PHE A 38 -4.21 2.39 -23.31
N LYS A 39 -4.32 1.43 -22.37
CA LYS A 39 -4.49 1.77 -20.95
C LYS A 39 -3.32 2.60 -20.46
N PHE A 40 -3.62 3.62 -19.66
CA PHE A 40 -2.66 4.55 -19.07
C PHE A 40 -1.52 3.84 -18.32
N GLN A 41 -1.83 2.71 -17.66
CA GLN A 41 -0.86 1.91 -16.93
C GLN A 41 0.26 1.30 -17.78
N TYR A 42 0.09 1.15 -19.10
CA TYR A 42 1.12 0.63 -20.02
C TYR A 42 1.87 1.73 -20.77
N THR A 43 1.50 3.00 -20.53
CA THR A 43 2.06 4.15 -21.21
C THR A 43 3.12 4.84 -20.36
N HIS A 44 4.15 5.40 -20.96
CA HIS A 44 5.18 6.18 -20.26
C HIS A 44 4.64 7.43 -19.54
N TYR A 45 3.47 7.93 -19.92
CA TYR A 45 2.82 9.08 -19.29
C TYR A 45 2.55 8.88 -17.80
N GLN A 46 2.40 7.65 -17.31
CA GLN A 46 2.25 7.37 -15.88
C GLN A 46 3.42 7.91 -15.05
N PHE A 47 4.66 7.79 -15.56
CA PHE A 47 5.85 8.29 -14.87
C PHE A 47 5.88 9.82 -14.84
N LEU A 48 5.45 10.45 -15.95
CA LEU A 48 5.39 11.90 -16.05
C LEU A 48 4.36 12.48 -15.07
N VAL A 49 3.17 11.91 -15.01
CA VAL A 49 2.11 12.31 -14.08
C VAL A 49 2.55 12.09 -12.63
N SER A 50 3.16 10.93 -12.33
CA SER A 50 3.69 10.64 -11.00
C SER A 50 4.77 11.64 -10.58
N GLY A 51 5.68 11.99 -11.47
CA GLY A 51 6.71 13.00 -11.24
C GLY A 51 6.13 14.38 -10.94
N LEU A 52 5.13 14.80 -11.74
CA LEU A 52 4.46 16.08 -11.55
C LEU A 52 3.70 16.14 -10.21
N LEU A 53 2.97 15.08 -9.86
CA LEU A 53 2.29 14.97 -8.56
C LEU A 53 3.29 14.99 -7.39
N SER A 54 4.45 14.38 -7.55
CA SER A 54 5.52 14.41 -6.53
C SER A 54 6.06 15.83 -6.31
N ILE A 55 6.19 16.63 -7.38
CA ILE A 55 6.58 18.04 -7.28
C ILE A 55 5.51 18.85 -6.53
N VAL A 56 4.23 18.64 -6.87
CA VAL A 56 3.11 19.30 -6.18
C VAL A 56 3.10 18.93 -4.69
N LEU A 57 3.30 17.66 -4.38
CA LEU A 57 3.39 17.17 -3.00
C LEU A 57 4.57 17.81 -2.26
N PHE A 58 5.72 17.92 -2.90
CA PHE A 58 6.90 18.60 -2.34
C PHE A 58 6.59 20.05 -1.98
N LEU A 59 5.98 20.81 -2.91
CA LEU A 59 5.58 22.19 -2.66
C LEU A 59 4.55 22.29 -1.52
N TYR A 60 3.59 21.36 -1.47
CA TYR A 60 2.63 21.28 -0.37
C TYR A 60 3.32 21.02 0.97
N CYS A 61 4.31 20.12 1.01
CA CYS A 61 5.08 19.84 2.23
C CYS A 61 5.82 21.08 2.78
N LEU A 62 6.25 22.01 1.90
CA LEU A 62 6.87 23.25 2.34
C LEU A 62 5.89 24.21 3.05
N THR A 63 4.59 24.08 2.79
CA THR A 63 3.53 24.90 3.41
C THR A 63 3.06 24.36 4.75
N LEU A 64 3.48 23.13 5.12
CA LEU A 64 3.08 22.51 6.38
C LEU A 64 3.70 23.26 7.57
N PRO A 65 2.93 23.49 8.64
CA PRO A 65 3.44 24.13 9.85
C PRO A 65 4.55 23.27 10.49
N GLN A 66 5.60 23.93 10.95
CA GLN A 66 6.69 23.25 11.65
C GLN A 66 6.15 22.61 12.93
N CYS A 67 6.18 21.30 13.01
CA CYS A 67 5.91 20.60 14.26
C CYS A 67 7.04 20.88 15.24
N LYS A 68 6.68 21.28 16.48
CA LYS A 68 7.67 21.40 17.56
C LYS A 68 8.25 20.01 17.81
N ILE A 69 9.47 19.83 17.39
CA ILE A 69 10.25 18.64 17.73
C ILE A 69 10.61 18.82 19.21
N GLU A 70 10.02 18.03 20.10
CA GLU A 70 10.60 17.87 21.43
C GLU A 70 11.98 17.24 21.22
N ALA A 71 13.00 18.08 21.22
CA ALA A 71 14.39 17.65 21.23
C ALA A 71 14.65 16.98 22.57
N LYS A 72 14.28 15.70 22.69
CA LYS A 72 14.98 14.83 23.63
C LYS A 72 16.42 14.85 23.14
N GLU A 73 17.29 15.43 23.95
CA GLU A 73 18.72 15.38 23.72
C GLU A 73 19.09 13.92 23.41
N SER A 74 19.26 13.62 22.15
CA SER A 74 19.73 12.31 21.70
C SER A 74 21.19 12.22 22.09
N LYS A 75 21.46 11.62 23.22
CA LYS A 75 22.81 11.51 23.81
C LYS A 75 23.75 10.60 23.00
N SER A 76 23.24 9.91 21.96
CA SER A 76 24.04 9.01 21.13
C SER A 76 23.45 8.84 19.73
N LEU A 77 24.32 8.76 18.70
CA LEU A 77 23.94 8.39 17.34
C LEU A 77 23.17 7.06 17.27
N ALA A 78 23.51 6.10 18.15
CA ALA A 78 22.82 4.83 18.28
C ALA A 78 21.35 5.00 18.70
N GLU A 79 21.04 6.03 19.48
CA GLU A 79 19.69 6.34 19.95
C GLU A 79 18.88 7.03 18.85
N THR A 80 19.51 7.92 18.10
CA THR A 80 18.91 8.59 16.93
C THR A 80 18.59 7.61 15.81
N LEU A 81 19.45 6.63 15.56
CA LEU A 81 19.25 5.56 14.56
C LEU A 81 18.30 4.44 15.05
N GLY A 82 17.80 4.52 16.28
CA GLY A 82 16.93 3.49 16.83
C GLY A 82 17.62 2.16 17.10
N LEU A 83 18.97 2.11 17.12
CA LEU A 83 19.73 0.89 17.35
C LEU A 83 19.47 0.27 18.72
N ASN A 84 18.95 1.06 19.67
CA ASN A 84 18.48 0.55 20.95
C ASN A 84 17.34 -0.47 20.81
N ALA A 85 16.57 -0.43 19.70
CA ALA A 85 15.57 -1.43 19.41
C ALA A 85 16.18 -2.83 19.23
N PHE A 86 17.44 -2.94 18.76
CA PHE A 86 18.13 -4.23 18.68
C PHE A 86 18.41 -4.87 20.04
N LYS A 87 18.45 -4.09 21.13
CA LYS A 87 18.55 -4.65 22.49
C LYS A 87 17.32 -5.49 22.87
N LEU A 88 16.16 -5.19 22.25
CA LEU A 88 14.93 -5.97 22.45
C LEU A 88 15.04 -7.39 21.90
N PHE A 89 15.92 -7.64 20.91
CA PHE A 89 16.18 -9.00 20.41
C PHE A 89 16.85 -9.93 21.46
N LYS A 90 17.39 -9.37 22.53
CA LYS A 90 17.90 -10.17 23.65
C LYS A 90 16.78 -10.93 24.38
N ASN A 91 15.54 -10.43 24.32
CA ASN A 91 14.38 -11.12 24.84
C ASN A 91 13.83 -12.08 23.77
N ARG A 92 13.82 -13.39 24.03
CA ARG A 92 13.35 -14.42 23.08
C ARG A 92 11.94 -14.16 22.55
N GLN A 93 11.01 -13.71 23.39
CA GLN A 93 9.63 -13.44 22.98
C GLN A 93 9.56 -12.28 21.98
N MET A 94 10.31 -11.21 22.24
CA MET A 94 10.37 -10.07 21.33
C MET A 94 11.09 -10.41 20.03
N ALA A 95 12.18 -11.18 20.09
CA ALA A 95 12.88 -11.65 18.90
C ALA A 95 11.97 -12.50 18.01
N THR A 96 11.25 -13.46 18.58
CA THR A 96 10.28 -14.28 17.82
C THR A 96 9.19 -13.42 17.18
N PHE A 97 8.66 -12.43 17.90
CA PHE A 97 7.67 -11.52 17.37
C PHE A 97 8.21 -10.70 16.18
N PHE A 98 9.43 -10.16 16.27
CA PHE A 98 10.06 -9.42 15.18
C PHE A 98 10.32 -10.29 13.96
N ILE A 99 10.84 -11.51 14.14
CA ILE A 99 11.08 -12.44 13.03
C ILE A 99 9.77 -12.78 12.34
N PHE A 100 8.73 -13.12 13.10
CA PHE A 100 7.41 -13.44 12.56
C PHE A 100 6.82 -12.25 11.78
N SER A 101 6.88 -11.05 12.36
CA SER A 101 6.41 -9.82 11.70
C SER A 101 7.18 -9.51 10.41
N ALA A 102 8.50 -9.73 10.40
CA ALA A 102 9.32 -9.56 9.21
C ALA A 102 8.94 -10.57 8.11
N MET A 103 8.74 -11.84 8.46
CA MET A 103 8.31 -12.86 7.51
C MET A 103 6.94 -12.56 6.91
N LEU A 104 5.98 -12.12 7.74
CA LEU A 104 4.66 -11.68 7.26
C LEU A 104 4.79 -10.48 6.31
N GLY A 105 5.60 -9.49 6.67
CA GLY A 105 5.84 -8.31 5.82
C GLY A 105 6.45 -8.68 4.46
N MET A 106 7.41 -9.60 4.44
CA MET A 106 7.99 -10.11 3.19
C MET A 106 6.95 -10.83 2.34
N SER A 107 6.16 -11.73 2.93
CA SER A 107 5.11 -12.46 2.23
C SER A 107 4.08 -11.51 1.61
N LEU A 108 3.64 -10.52 2.36
CA LEU A 108 2.68 -9.52 1.92
C LEU A 108 3.24 -8.65 0.78
N GLN A 109 4.52 -8.29 0.85
CA GLN A 109 5.18 -7.53 -0.20
C GLN A 109 5.32 -8.34 -1.50
N VAL A 110 5.67 -9.63 -1.40
CA VAL A 110 5.73 -10.51 -2.57
C VAL A 110 4.35 -10.61 -3.23
N THR A 111 3.30 -10.82 -2.45
CA THR A 111 1.92 -10.87 -2.97
C THR A 111 1.55 -9.57 -3.68
N ASN A 112 1.78 -8.42 -3.06
CA ASN A 112 1.46 -7.12 -3.66
C ASN A 112 2.25 -6.84 -4.96
N SER A 113 3.51 -7.27 -5.03
CA SER A 113 4.36 -7.03 -6.20
C SER A 113 4.03 -7.95 -7.38
N PHE A 114 3.65 -9.20 -7.10
CA PHE A 114 3.49 -10.22 -8.14
C PHE A 114 2.02 -10.53 -8.48
N ALA A 115 1.04 -10.08 -7.69
CA ALA A 115 -0.37 -10.37 -7.96
C ALA A 115 -0.84 -9.84 -9.31
N THR A 116 -0.52 -8.59 -9.65
CA THR A 116 -0.91 -8.00 -10.94
C THR A 116 -0.22 -8.67 -12.13
N PRO A 117 1.12 -8.84 -12.15
CA PRO A 117 1.80 -9.58 -13.22
C PRO A 117 1.29 -11.02 -13.37
N PHE A 118 0.99 -11.70 -12.26
CA PHE A 118 0.43 -13.04 -12.28
C PHE A 118 -0.94 -13.07 -12.95
N LEU A 119 -1.84 -12.19 -12.59
CA LEU A 119 -3.17 -12.11 -13.20
C LEU A 119 -3.09 -11.72 -14.69
N THR A 120 -2.19 -10.84 -15.07
CA THR A 120 -2.00 -10.44 -16.46
C THR A 120 -1.37 -11.54 -17.30
N SER A 121 -0.62 -12.49 -16.72
CA SER A 121 -0.06 -13.61 -17.47
C SER A 121 -1.13 -14.52 -18.08
N PHE A 122 -2.30 -14.61 -17.44
CA PHE A 122 -3.44 -15.36 -17.99
C PHE A 122 -4.08 -14.72 -19.24
N LYS A 123 -3.72 -13.47 -19.56
CA LYS A 123 -4.20 -12.80 -20.79
C LYS A 123 -3.75 -13.53 -22.05
N VAL A 124 -2.67 -14.28 -22.00
CA VAL A 124 -2.15 -15.08 -23.15
C VAL A 124 -3.12 -16.21 -23.48
N ASP A 125 -3.67 -16.90 -22.48
CA ASP A 125 -4.53 -18.06 -22.67
C ASP A 125 -6.03 -17.68 -22.72
N PHE A 126 -6.41 -16.58 -22.08
CA PHE A 126 -7.80 -16.12 -21.91
C PHE A 126 -7.92 -14.62 -22.23
N ALA A 127 -7.69 -14.24 -23.49
CA ALA A 127 -7.68 -12.83 -23.93
C ALA A 127 -8.98 -12.06 -23.62
N ASP A 128 -10.13 -12.74 -23.68
CA ASP A 128 -11.45 -12.15 -23.42
C ASP A 128 -11.84 -12.17 -21.94
N SER A 129 -10.98 -12.66 -21.06
CA SER A 129 -11.28 -12.72 -19.63
C SER A 129 -11.27 -11.31 -19.01
N PHE A 130 -12.40 -10.95 -18.38
CA PHE A 130 -12.50 -9.72 -17.60
C PHE A 130 -11.42 -9.62 -16.53
N CYS A 131 -11.09 -10.73 -15.89
CA CYS A 131 -10.09 -10.81 -14.83
C CYS A 131 -8.67 -10.45 -15.33
N ALA A 132 -8.27 -10.99 -16.47
CA ALA A 132 -6.96 -10.75 -17.06
C ALA A 132 -6.81 -9.31 -17.58
N ASN A 133 -7.91 -8.74 -18.09
CA ASN A 133 -7.92 -7.37 -18.63
C ASN A 133 -8.00 -6.29 -17.54
N ASN A 134 -8.52 -6.59 -16.34
CA ASN A 134 -8.68 -5.68 -15.22
C ASN A 134 -7.99 -6.21 -13.95
N ALA A 135 -6.78 -6.73 -14.09
CA ALA A 135 -6.02 -7.32 -12.99
C ALA A 135 -5.80 -6.35 -11.83
N THR A 136 -5.50 -5.09 -12.10
CA THR A 136 -5.30 -4.04 -11.10
C THR A 136 -6.56 -3.78 -10.29
N MET A 137 -7.73 -3.78 -10.96
CA MET A 137 -9.02 -3.61 -10.30
C MET A 137 -9.34 -4.79 -9.36
N LEU A 138 -9.01 -6.02 -9.76
CA LEU A 138 -9.18 -7.20 -8.91
C LEU A 138 -8.27 -7.15 -7.67
N VAL A 139 -7.02 -6.76 -7.84
CA VAL A 139 -6.10 -6.58 -6.72
C VAL A 139 -6.59 -5.49 -5.77
N SER A 140 -7.29 -4.47 -6.25
CA SER A 140 -7.87 -3.42 -5.39
C SER A 140 -8.92 -3.96 -4.41
N ILE A 141 -9.62 -5.06 -4.75
CA ILE A 141 -10.57 -5.71 -3.84
C ILE A 141 -9.85 -6.20 -2.57
N SER A 142 -8.64 -6.75 -2.72
CA SER A 142 -7.80 -7.12 -1.58
C SER A 142 -7.49 -5.93 -0.68
N GLN A 143 -7.22 -4.77 -1.28
CA GLN A 143 -6.96 -3.53 -0.54
C GLN A 143 -8.20 -3.00 0.19
N VAL A 144 -9.39 -3.16 -0.40
CA VAL A 144 -10.66 -2.85 0.28
C VAL A 144 -10.84 -3.76 1.50
N ALA A 145 -10.61 -5.06 1.36
CA ALA A 145 -10.67 -6.00 2.48
C ALA A 145 -9.67 -5.64 3.58
N GLU A 146 -8.43 -5.27 3.23
CA GLU A 146 -7.42 -4.79 4.18
C GLU A 146 -7.91 -3.55 4.94
N ALA A 147 -8.45 -2.57 4.25
CA ALA A 147 -8.98 -1.34 4.86
C ALA A 147 -10.12 -1.64 5.84
N LEU A 148 -11.04 -2.54 5.48
CA LEU A 148 -12.13 -3.00 6.35
C LEU A 148 -11.59 -3.72 7.58
N CYS A 149 -10.61 -4.60 7.42
CA CYS A 149 -9.95 -5.26 8.55
C CYS A 149 -9.33 -4.26 9.51
N ILE A 150 -8.63 -3.22 9.00
CA ILE A 150 -8.04 -2.18 9.83
C ILE A 150 -9.11 -1.42 10.65
N LEU A 151 -10.27 -1.15 10.06
CA LEU A 151 -11.40 -0.55 10.79
C LEU A 151 -11.97 -1.46 11.88
N LEU A 152 -11.99 -2.76 11.63
CA LEU A 152 -12.55 -3.76 12.55
C LEU A 152 -11.58 -4.12 13.69
N ILE A 153 -10.27 -3.94 13.51
CA ILE A 153 -9.25 -4.24 14.53
C ILE A 153 -9.60 -3.69 15.92
N PRO A 154 -9.96 -2.40 16.10
CA PRO A 154 -10.27 -1.88 17.44
C PRO A 154 -11.45 -2.58 18.11
N PHE A 155 -12.43 -3.01 17.32
CA PHE A 155 -13.58 -3.75 17.83
C PHE A 155 -13.17 -5.15 18.31
N PHE A 156 -12.42 -5.87 17.50
CA PHE A 156 -11.94 -7.22 17.85
C PHE A 156 -10.97 -7.21 19.02
N LEU A 157 -10.08 -6.21 19.09
CA LEU A 157 -9.14 -6.06 20.21
C LEU A 157 -9.87 -5.84 21.55
N LYS A 158 -10.95 -5.05 21.55
CA LYS A 158 -11.74 -4.81 22.77
C LYS A 158 -12.49 -6.06 23.23
N ARG A 159 -12.93 -6.91 22.28
CA ARG A 159 -13.77 -8.07 22.59
C ARG A 159 -12.97 -9.34 22.91
N PHE A 160 -11.92 -9.61 22.15
CA PHE A 160 -11.17 -10.88 22.19
C PHE A 160 -9.77 -10.74 22.79
N GLY A 161 -9.28 -9.52 22.92
CA GLY A 161 -7.92 -9.26 23.38
C GLY A 161 -6.85 -9.54 22.31
N ILE A 162 -5.66 -9.00 22.56
CA ILE A 162 -4.54 -9.01 21.57
C ILE A 162 -4.13 -10.42 21.17
N LYS A 163 -4.05 -11.37 22.13
CA LYS A 163 -3.55 -12.73 21.88
C LYS A 163 -4.43 -13.49 20.88
N VAL A 164 -5.75 -13.41 21.06
CA VAL A 164 -6.70 -14.12 20.19
C VAL A 164 -6.73 -13.49 18.80
N VAL A 165 -6.71 -12.16 18.72
CA VAL A 165 -6.69 -11.46 17.43
C VAL A 165 -5.42 -11.78 16.64
N MET A 166 -4.26 -11.86 17.28
CA MET A 166 -3.01 -12.26 16.61
C MET A 166 -3.00 -13.73 16.17
N MET A 167 -3.77 -14.60 16.82
CA MET A 167 -3.92 -15.98 16.38
C MET A 167 -4.90 -16.17 15.22
N MET A 168 -5.81 -15.20 15.04
CA MET A 168 -6.79 -15.20 13.94
C MET A 168 -6.25 -14.57 12.64
N ALA A 169 -5.25 -13.70 12.75
CA ALA A 169 -4.60 -13.02 11.63
C ALA A 169 -3.61 -13.92 10.90
#